data_98256680ad97a36534b906aa8aacb8a6
#
_entry.id   98256680ad97a36534b906aa8aacb8a6
#
_cell.length_a   1.000
_cell.length_b   1.000
_cell.length_c   1.000
_cell.angle_alpha   90.00
_cell.angle_beta   90.00
_cell.angle_gamma   90.00
#
_symmetry.space_group_name_H-M   'P 1'
#
loop_
_entity.id
_entity.type
_entity.pdbx_description
1 polymer ?
#
loop_
_entity_poly.entity_id
_entity_poly.type
_entity_poly.pdbx_seq_one_letter_code
_entity_poly.pdbx_strand_id
1 'polypeptide(L)'
;MIQNPILPGFCPDPSIIRVGEDYYIANSSFEWWPGVKIYHSKDLKHYEQLPSPLNRMSQLNMVGEGDSCGVWAPDISWDGEYFWLIYTDVKTRTGGLFNTHNYLVKSKDIRGGWSEPVYLNSSGFDPSVFHDTDGKMYIVNMINNFKGILVQQYDPEKECLVGEAKNVFPGTGRGYTEGPHIYHIGEYYYLLMAEGGTGYEHMVTMARSRSIWGPYEEDPGNPVLTSDVDNPEKLQKCGHADLVCTQNGEWYMVHLCARPPKGSRQCVLGRETAIQKMVWNKEGWLRLVCGGRFGQWETEEPAGIPECLFPEEEGKDYGKEDFDLEIADSAGNNETAKNADIAEILSKTKEYLNEKNAVDEECDKKLSMPVKKTSALLDVRYTSLRQPYDSYTSLTERPGYLRLYGQESLNSCYNVSLVARRQQDRYVQVETCVEFAPTCREQMAGLAYMYDTGNFYLLVKTREEEFGSQTLDLKKPAKLRLIKSDHFDVEDVIPAISIPEEGPVYLRVTTTQEGLYAKIFYSLDGKDYQELAEVPTNILTDEQSDGFTGAHFGMYCHDMTGVRRYADFDYFEIVKTRKEQ
;
A
#
# COMPACT_ATOMS: atom_id res chain seq x y z
N MET A 1 17.33 9.75 18.40
CA MET A 1 17.68 8.96 17.19
C MET A 1 16.41 8.53 16.50
N ILE A 2 16.38 8.59 15.18
CA ILE A 2 15.32 7.99 14.35
C ILE A 2 15.65 6.52 14.15
N GLN A 3 14.68 5.65 14.40
CA GLN A 3 14.80 4.21 14.19
C GLN A 3 14.27 3.83 12.79
N ASN A 4 15.01 3.01 12.07
CA ASN A 4 14.62 2.51 10.75
C ASN A 4 14.04 1.08 10.81
N PRO A 5 13.06 0.74 9.96
CA PRO A 5 12.42 1.61 8.98
C PRO A 5 11.46 2.62 9.65
N ILE A 6 11.33 3.80 9.06
CA ILE A 6 10.37 4.83 9.52
C ILE A 6 8.93 4.50 9.13
N LEU A 7 8.74 3.78 8.01
CA LEU A 7 7.45 3.24 7.59
C LEU A 7 7.58 1.72 7.43
N PRO A 8 7.18 0.93 8.44
CA PRO A 8 7.32 -0.52 8.44
C PRO A 8 6.26 -1.20 7.59
N GLY A 9 6.60 -2.40 7.10
CA GLY A 9 5.79 -3.19 6.19
C GLY A 9 5.79 -2.60 4.78
N PHE A 10 4.90 -3.09 3.92
CA PHE A 10 4.83 -2.70 2.51
C PHE A 10 4.65 -1.18 2.32
N CYS A 11 5.76 -0.48 2.18
CA CYS A 11 5.90 0.96 1.91
C CYS A 11 7.15 1.21 1.05
N PRO A 12 7.19 0.74 -0.21
CA PRO A 12 8.35 0.88 -1.07
C PRO A 12 8.41 2.22 -1.80
N ASP A 13 9.54 2.46 -2.46
CA ASP A 13 9.76 3.52 -3.45
C ASP A 13 9.35 4.91 -2.93
N PRO A 14 9.97 5.40 -1.83
CA PRO A 14 9.55 6.65 -1.20
C PRO A 14 9.99 7.87 -2.00
N SER A 15 9.06 8.82 -2.21
CA SER A 15 9.37 10.20 -2.58
C SER A 15 8.99 11.14 -1.44
N ILE A 16 9.82 12.15 -1.13
CA ILE A 16 9.64 13.03 0.03
C ILE A 16 9.73 14.50 -0.33
N ILE A 17 8.79 15.30 0.18
CA ILE A 17 8.87 16.77 0.11
C ILE A 17 8.73 17.41 1.47
N ARG A 18 9.18 18.67 1.56
CA ARG A 18 8.90 19.57 2.69
C ARG A 18 8.10 20.79 2.21
N VAL A 19 6.99 21.07 2.92
CA VAL A 19 6.18 22.26 2.70
C VAL A 19 6.06 23.02 4.03
N GLY A 20 6.77 24.12 4.16
CA GLY A 20 6.89 24.84 5.44
C GLY A 20 7.61 24.00 6.49
N GLU A 21 6.90 23.60 7.54
CA GLU A 21 7.39 22.73 8.63
C GLU A 21 6.92 21.28 8.50
N ASP A 22 6.14 20.97 7.46
CA ASP A 22 5.54 19.68 7.23
C ASP A 22 6.33 18.88 6.19
N TYR A 23 6.47 17.56 6.42
CA TYR A 23 7.09 16.61 5.52
C TYR A 23 6.05 15.62 5.03
N TYR A 24 6.07 15.29 3.75
CA TYR A 24 5.16 14.33 3.14
C TYR A 24 5.94 13.28 2.38
N ILE A 25 5.60 12.00 2.59
CA ILE A 25 6.17 10.86 1.85
C ILE A 25 5.06 10.21 1.04
N ALA A 26 5.32 9.99 -0.25
CA ALA A 26 4.48 9.17 -1.12
C ALA A 26 5.15 7.82 -1.37
N ASN A 27 4.35 6.73 -1.37
CA ASN A 27 4.82 5.38 -1.62
C ASN A 27 3.99 4.66 -2.69
N SER A 28 4.61 3.73 -3.39
CA SER A 28 3.94 2.80 -4.31
C SER A 28 2.86 2.00 -3.60
N SER A 29 1.76 1.73 -4.30
CA SER A 29 0.69 0.86 -3.80
C SER A 29 0.48 -0.38 -4.64
N PHE A 30 1.11 -0.48 -5.80
CA PHE A 30 0.92 -1.56 -6.77
C PHE A 30 -0.56 -1.82 -7.03
N GLU A 31 -1.03 -3.08 -6.98
CA GLU A 31 -2.44 -3.47 -7.15
C GLU A 31 -3.35 -3.12 -5.97
N TRP A 32 -2.81 -2.56 -4.89
CA TRP A 32 -3.58 -2.23 -3.69
C TRP A 32 -4.29 -0.88 -3.80
N TRP A 33 -5.62 -0.92 -3.65
CA TRP A 33 -6.51 0.25 -3.65
C TRP A 33 -6.74 0.80 -2.23
N PRO A 34 -6.86 2.13 -2.02
CA PRO A 34 -6.66 3.21 -2.99
C PRO A 34 -5.19 3.44 -3.32
N GLY A 35 -4.94 4.03 -4.51
CA GLY A 35 -3.60 4.20 -5.05
C GLY A 35 -2.81 5.33 -4.39
N VAL A 36 -1.51 5.09 -4.23
CA VAL A 36 -0.52 5.92 -3.54
C VAL A 36 -0.83 6.06 -2.04
N LYS A 37 0.12 5.72 -1.20
CA LYS A 37 0.04 5.99 0.24
C LYS A 37 0.79 7.28 0.54
N ILE A 38 0.14 8.19 1.26
CA ILE A 38 0.75 9.45 1.72
C ILE A 38 0.93 9.39 3.23
N TYR A 39 2.13 9.74 3.68
CA TYR A 39 2.47 9.87 5.10
C TYR A 39 2.91 11.30 5.40
N HIS A 40 2.47 11.83 6.52
CA HIS A 40 2.78 13.18 7.00
C HIS A 40 3.62 13.11 8.27
N SER A 41 4.62 13.98 8.37
CA SER A 41 5.46 14.14 9.57
C SER A 41 5.81 15.61 9.77
N LYS A 42 6.16 15.98 11.02
CA LYS A 42 6.74 17.28 11.36
C LYS A 42 8.18 17.17 11.87
N ASP A 43 8.64 15.96 12.14
CA ASP A 43 9.93 15.72 12.79
C ASP A 43 10.79 14.62 12.09
N LEU A 44 10.30 14.05 10.97
CA LEU A 44 10.92 12.95 10.22
C LEU A 44 11.01 11.62 11.00
N LYS A 45 10.37 11.52 12.16
CA LYS A 45 10.42 10.36 13.05
C LYS A 45 9.04 9.76 13.29
N HIS A 46 8.03 10.59 13.48
CA HIS A 46 6.65 10.19 13.71
C HIS A 46 5.81 10.54 12.48
N TYR A 47 4.97 9.61 12.06
CA TYR A 47 4.18 9.73 10.83
C TYR A 47 2.73 9.37 11.08
N GLU A 48 1.82 10.14 10.48
CA GLU A 48 0.42 9.76 10.29
C GLU A 48 0.17 9.40 8.82
N GLN A 49 -0.71 8.43 8.56
CA GLN A 49 -1.14 8.12 7.20
C GLN A 49 -2.31 9.03 6.82
N LEU A 50 -2.19 9.69 5.67
CA LEU A 50 -3.24 10.55 5.11
C LEU A 50 -4.14 9.78 4.13
N PRO A 51 -5.32 10.34 3.78
CA PRO A 51 -6.13 9.79 2.69
C PRO A 51 -5.34 9.69 1.39
N SER A 52 -5.48 8.57 0.70
CA SER A 52 -4.80 8.33 -0.57
C SER A 52 -5.35 9.22 -1.68
N PRO A 53 -4.49 9.78 -2.55
CA PRO A 53 -4.87 10.73 -3.61
C PRO A 53 -5.66 10.09 -4.75
N LEU A 54 -5.36 8.82 -5.08
CA LEU A 54 -6.00 8.10 -6.19
C LEU A 54 -7.11 7.20 -5.64
N ASN A 55 -8.26 7.79 -5.37
CA ASN A 55 -9.40 7.13 -4.72
C ASN A 55 -10.67 7.11 -5.59
N ARG A 56 -10.56 7.40 -6.89
CA ARG A 56 -11.65 7.32 -7.86
C ARG A 56 -11.24 6.43 -9.05
N MET A 57 -12.18 5.63 -9.54
CA MET A 57 -11.95 4.78 -10.73
C MET A 57 -11.61 5.58 -11.99
N SER A 58 -11.97 6.88 -12.05
CA SER A 58 -11.56 7.78 -13.13
C SER A 58 -10.07 8.18 -13.07
N GLN A 59 -9.48 8.14 -11.86
CA GLN A 59 -8.05 8.43 -11.67
C GLN A 59 -7.19 7.19 -11.84
N LEU A 60 -7.68 6.02 -11.41
CA LEU A 60 -6.94 4.77 -11.40
C LEU A 60 -7.92 3.60 -11.57
N ASN A 61 -7.76 2.82 -12.62
CA ASN A 61 -8.55 1.61 -12.86
C ASN A 61 -7.59 0.43 -13.07
N MET A 62 -7.44 -0.39 -12.04
CA MET A 62 -6.54 -1.53 -12.03
C MET A 62 -7.26 -2.87 -12.24
N VAL A 63 -8.57 -2.86 -12.53
CA VAL A 63 -9.36 -4.09 -12.75
C VAL A 63 -8.78 -4.90 -13.92
N GLY A 64 -8.42 -6.16 -13.65
CA GLY A 64 -7.81 -7.06 -14.64
C GLY A 64 -6.28 -6.95 -14.75
N GLU A 65 -5.63 -6.07 -14.00
CA GLU A 65 -4.18 -6.00 -13.95
C GLU A 65 -3.59 -7.17 -13.16
N GLY A 66 -2.44 -7.65 -13.59
CA GLY A 66 -1.73 -8.74 -12.91
C GLY A 66 -1.16 -8.33 -11.55
N ASP A 67 -0.67 -9.31 -10.81
CA ASP A 67 0.01 -9.09 -9.54
C ASP A 67 1.28 -8.27 -9.72
N SER A 68 1.56 -7.41 -8.76
CA SER A 68 2.67 -6.44 -8.78
C SER A 68 2.65 -5.48 -9.99
N CYS A 69 1.49 -5.30 -10.63
CA CYS A 69 1.17 -4.21 -11.54
C CYS A 69 0.52 -3.04 -10.77
N GLY A 70 -0.14 -2.11 -11.46
CA GLY A 70 -0.79 -0.94 -10.86
C GLY A 70 0.18 0.20 -10.59
N VAL A 71 0.13 0.80 -9.42
CA VAL A 71 0.86 2.05 -9.12
C VAL A 71 2.29 1.80 -8.68
N TRP A 72 3.24 2.15 -9.58
CA TRP A 72 4.68 2.11 -9.29
C TRP A 72 5.21 3.52 -9.03
N ALA A 73 6.20 3.59 -8.14
CA ALA A 73 7.06 4.72 -7.78
C ALA A 73 6.44 6.11 -8.07
N PRO A 74 5.49 6.55 -7.25
CA PRO A 74 4.94 7.89 -7.35
C PRO A 74 5.98 8.91 -6.86
N ASP A 75 5.98 10.09 -7.49
CA ASP A 75 6.70 11.24 -6.97
C ASP A 75 5.72 12.34 -6.56
N ILE A 76 5.99 12.95 -5.40
CA ILE A 76 5.25 14.11 -4.90
C ILE A 76 6.12 15.35 -4.92
N SER A 77 5.58 16.47 -5.44
CA SER A 77 6.28 17.75 -5.49
C SER A 77 5.36 18.91 -5.13
N TRP A 78 5.95 20.09 -4.88
CA TRP A 78 5.25 21.32 -4.49
C TRP A 78 5.83 22.52 -5.23
N ASP A 79 4.97 23.30 -5.92
CA ASP A 79 5.38 24.48 -6.69
C ASP A 79 5.18 25.82 -5.96
N GLY A 80 4.69 25.79 -4.73
CA GLY A 80 4.31 26.99 -3.96
C GLY A 80 2.81 27.22 -3.91
N GLU A 81 2.01 26.56 -4.75
CA GLU A 81 0.55 26.68 -4.80
C GLU A 81 -0.16 25.32 -4.84
N TYR A 82 0.40 24.34 -5.55
CA TYR A 82 -0.17 23.01 -5.73
C TYR A 82 0.80 21.92 -5.28
N PHE A 83 0.25 20.89 -4.66
CA PHE A 83 0.85 19.56 -4.64
C PHE A 83 0.65 18.93 -6.01
N TRP A 84 1.72 18.39 -6.57
CA TRP A 84 1.75 17.61 -7.80
C TRP A 84 2.10 16.18 -7.44
N LEU A 85 1.36 15.23 -7.98
CA LEU A 85 1.65 13.82 -7.84
C LEU A 85 1.71 13.20 -9.23
N ILE A 86 2.87 12.66 -9.55
CA ILE A 86 3.08 11.86 -10.76
C ILE A 86 3.19 10.38 -10.37
N TYR A 87 2.65 9.51 -11.18
CA TYR A 87 2.70 8.05 -10.93
C TYR A 87 2.69 7.28 -12.23
N THR A 88 3.24 6.05 -12.19
CA THR A 88 3.09 5.09 -13.29
C THR A 88 1.95 4.14 -12.94
N ASP A 89 0.99 3.97 -13.86
CA ASP A 89 0.02 2.90 -13.86
C ASP A 89 0.52 1.78 -14.78
N VAL A 90 0.98 0.67 -14.20
CA VAL A 90 1.57 -0.47 -14.91
C VAL A 90 0.49 -1.48 -15.23
N LYS A 91 0.09 -1.55 -16.50
CA LYS A 91 -0.96 -2.47 -16.98
C LYS A 91 -0.46 -3.90 -17.16
N THR A 92 0.82 -4.06 -17.52
CA THR A 92 1.49 -5.35 -17.60
C THR A 92 3.01 -5.20 -17.51
N ARG A 93 3.65 -6.14 -16.83
CA ARG A 93 5.11 -6.25 -16.67
C ARG A 93 5.66 -7.55 -17.24
N THR A 94 4.83 -8.35 -17.92
CA THR A 94 5.17 -9.70 -18.35
C THR A 94 5.88 -9.68 -19.71
N GLY A 95 6.94 -10.51 -19.83
CA GLY A 95 7.62 -10.78 -21.08
C GLY A 95 8.42 -9.64 -21.69
N GLY A 96 8.82 -8.65 -20.90
CA GLY A 96 9.63 -7.50 -21.35
C GLY A 96 8.89 -6.51 -22.25
N LEU A 97 7.58 -6.67 -22.39
CA LEU A 97 6.67 -5.71 -23.05
C LEU A 97 5.89 -4.97 -21.97
N PHE A 98 6.57 -4.05 -21.30
CA PHE A 98 5.93 -3.22 -20.29
C PHE A 98 4.91 -2.26 -20.91
N ASN A 99 3.67 -2.30 -20.40
CA ASN A 99 2.68 -1.26 -20.64
C ASN A 99 2.63 -0.36 -19.42
N THR A 100 3.41 0.70 -19.46
CA THR A 100 3.53 1.71 -18.40
C THR A 100 2.89 3.00 -18.87
N HIS A 101 2.06 3.61 -18.05
CA HIS A 101 1.40 4.87 -18.37
C HIS A 101 1.67 5.86 -17.25
N ASN A 102 2.39 6.93 -17.55
CA ASN A 102 2.69 8.00 -16.61
C ASN A 102 1.57 9.03 -16.62
N TYR A 103 1.02 9.31 -15.44
CA TYR A 103 -0.05 10.27 -15.21
C TYR A 103 0.34 11.30 -14.16
N LEU A 104 -0.24 12.49 -14.27
CA LEU A 104 -0.04 13.61 -13.37
C LEU A 104 -1.39 14.09 -12.82
N VAL A 105 -1.48 14.26 -11.50
CA VAL A 105 -2.60 14.91 -10.81
C VAL A 105 -2.09 16.03 -9.91
N LYS A 106 -2.95 16.99 -9.57
CA LYS A 106 -2.61 18.11 -8.69
C LYS A 106 -3.74 18.41 -7.69
N SER A 107 -3.37 18.96 -6.54
CA SER A 107 -4.31 19.49 -5.55
C SER A 107 -3.72 20.66 -4.77
N LYS A 108 -4.58 21.55 -4.25
CA LYS A 108 -4.18 22.56 -3.27
C LYS A 108 -4.17 22.03 -1.83
N ASP A 109 -4.84 20.92 -1.60
CA ASP A 109 -4.92 20.26 -0.31
C ASP A 109 -4.39 18.82 -0.43
N ILE A 110 -3.36 18.50 0.33
CA ILE A 110 -2.77 17.16 0.36
C ILE A 110 -3.77 16.08 0.79
N ARG A 111 -4.77 16.45 1.61
CA ARG A 111 -5.78 15.53 2.15
C ARG A 111 -6.92 15.22 1.17
N GLY A 112 -7.01 15.93 0.02
CA GLY A 112 -8.08 15.69 -0.95
C GLY A 112 -8.11 16.66 -2.11
N GLY A 113 -9.22 16.63 -2.87
CA GLY A 113 -9.40 17.55 -4.01
C GLY A 113 -8.47 17.31 -5.20
N TRP A 114 -7.87 16.13 -5.31
CA TRP A 114 -6.99 15.77 -6.41
C TRP A 114 -7.73 15.77 -7.74
N SER A 115 -7.08 16.34 -8.77
CA SER A 115 -7.63 16.48 -10.11
C SER A 115 -7.89 15.13 -10.79
N GLU A 116 -8.56 15.16 -11.96
CA GLU A 116 -8.48 14.05 -12.91
C GLU A 116 -7.07 13.95 -13.48
N PRO A 117 -6.62 12.76 -13.89
CA PRO A 117 -5.26 12.51 -14.31
C PRO A 117 -5.00 13.05 -15.73
N VAL A 118 -3.87 13.72 -15.91
CA VAL A 118 -3.33 14.07 -17.20
C VAL A 118 -2.36 12.99 -17.63
N TYR A 119 -2.65 12.31 -18.74
CA TYR A 119 -1.72 11.36 -19.35
C TYR A 119 -0.51 12.09 -19.94
N LEU A 120 0.69 11.59 -19.65
CA LEU A 120 1.94 12.20 -20.10
C LEU A 120 2.61 11.39 -21.22
N ASN A 121 3.07 10.18 -20.89
CA ASN A 121 3.78 9.30 -21.81
C ASN A 121 3.76 7.85 -21.35
N SER A 122 4.23 6.93 -22.22
CA SER A 122 4.45 5.50 -21.92
C SER A 122 5.89 5.08 -22.29
N SER A 123 6.83 6.00 -22.16
CA SER A 123 8.23 5.77 -22.55
C SER A 123 9.05 5.01 -21.51
N GLY A 124 8.50 4.83 -20.31
CA GLY A 124 9.14 4.17 -19.17
C GLY A 124 8.30 4.34 -17.92
N PHE A 125 8.93 4.19 -16.76
CA PHE A 125 8.29 4.26 -15.45
C PHE A 125 9.17 5.05 -14.46
N ASP A 126 8.82 5.07 -13.16
CA ASP A 126 9.46 5.85 -12.11
C ASP A 126 9.58 7.34 -12.50
N PRO A 127 8.46 8.02 -12.77
CA PRO A 127 8.51 9.40 -13.14
C PRO A 127 8.68 10.30 -11.92
N SER A 128 9.38 11.45 -12.10
CA SER A 128 9.42 12.53 -11.11
C SER A 128 9.15 13.89 -11.76
N VAL A 129 8.75 14.85 -10.92
CA VAL A 129 8.49 16.22 -11.32
C VAL A 129 9.60 17.13 -10.79
N PHE A 130 10.27 17.84 -11.67
CA PHE A 130 11.27 18.84 -11.31
C PHE A 130 10.78 20.26 -11.61
N HIS A 131 10.68 21.09 -10.57
CA HIS A 131 10.41 22.52 -10.67
C HIS A 131 11.72 23.30 -10.63
N ASP A 132 12.11 23.90 -11.76
CA ASP A 132 13.36 24.65 -11.83
C ASP A 132 13.18 26.10 -11.35
N THR A 133 14.27 26.71 -10.93
CA THR A 133 14.32 28.10 -10.44
C THR A 133 13.98 29.13 -11.50
N ASP A 134 13.99 28.76 -12.79
CA ASP A 134 13.56 29.65 -13.90
C ASP A 134 12.04 29.60 -14.15
N GLY A 135 11.29 28.87 -13.30
CA GLY A 135 9.83 28.72 -13.37
C GLY A 135 9.35 27.66 -14.36
N LYS A 136 10.25 26.88 -14.95
CA LYS A 136 9.87 25.76 -15.80
C LYS A 136 9.70 24.49 -14.98
N MET A 137 8.84 23.64 -15.50
CA MET A 137 8.56 22.33 -14.96
C MET A 137 9.02 21.24 -15.95
N TYR A 138 9.63 20.21 -15.42
CA TYR A 138 10.14 19.11 -16.23
C TYR A 138 9.64 17.77 -15.66
N ILE A 139 9.35 16.84 -16.58
CA ILE A 139 9.07 15.45 -16.26
C ILE A 139 10.35 14.66 -16.55
N VAL A 140 10.72 13.86 -15.56
CA VAL A 140 11.90 13.00 -15.61
C VAL A 140 11.40 11.56 -15.42
N ASN A 141 11.84 10.61 -16.24
CA ASN A 141 11.53 9.19 -16.04
C ASN A 141 12.62 8.29 -16.64
N MET A 142 12.72 7.06 -16.14
CA MET A 142 13.58 6.09 -16.81
C MET A 142 12.98 5.67 -18.16
N ILE A 143 13.82 5.30 -19.10
CA ILE A 143 13.42 4.83 -20.44
C ILE A 143 13.27 3.31 -20.43
N ASN A 144 12.16 2.80 -20.96
CA ASN A 144 11.88 1.36 -21.06
C ASN A 144 13.11 0.54 -21.47
N ASN A 145 13.27 -0.64 -20.83
CA ASN A 145 14.45 -1.49 -20.91
C ASN A 145 15.72 -0.84 -20.32
N PHE A 146 15.58 0.06 -19.34
CA PHE A 146 16.70 0.69 -18.61
C PHE A 146 17.72 1.36 -19.53
N LYS A 147 17.24 2.09 -20.55
CA LYS A 147 18.08 2.72 -21.59
C LYS A 147 18.60 4.10 -21.17
N GLY A 148 18.32 4.54 -19.97
CA GLY A 148 18.76 5.83 -19.41
C GLY A 148 17.61 6.65 -18.91
N ILE A 149 17.89 7.93 -18.66
CA ILE A 149 16.96 8.88 -18.03
C ILE A 149 16.49 9.90 -19.07
N LEU A 150 15.17 9.98 -19.23
CA LEU A 150 14.48 10.91 -20.09
C LEU A 150 14.13 12.19 -19.32
N VAL A 151 14.34 13.33 -19.93
CA VAL A 151 13.85 14.63 -19.44
C VAL A 151 13.05 15.29 -20.57
N GLN A 152 11.88 15.82 -20.22
CA GLN A 152 11.07 16.62 -21.12
C GLN A 152 10.35 17.72 -20.35
N GLN A 153 10.24 18.92 -20.95
CA GLN A 153 9.53 20.03 -20.33
C GLN A 153 8.03 19.78 -20.32
N TYR A 154 7.36 20.18 -19.25
CA TYR A 154 5.90 20.18 -19.11
C TYR A 154 5.38 21.62 -19.06
N ASP A 155 4.28 21.89 -19.74
CA ASP A 155 3.57 23.16 -19.71
C ASP A 155 2.30 23.00 -18.84
N PRO A 156 2.28 23.55 -17.61
CA PRO A 156 1.16 23.38 -16.70
C PRO A 156 -0.11 24.14 -17.09
N GLU A 157 0.00 25.15 -17.97
CA GLU A 157 -1.17 25.89 -18.50
C GLU A 157 -1.86 25.09 -19.62
N LYS A 158 -1.07 24.38 -20.45
CA LYS A 158 -1.58 23.54 -21.53
C LYS A 158 -1.85 22.09 -21.11
N GLU A 159 -1.42 21.74 -19.90
CA GLU A 159 -1.49 20.38 -19.35
C GLU A 159 -0.90 19.32 -20.29
N CYS A 160 0.28 19.59 -20.86
CA CYS A 160 0.96 18.66 -21.78
C CYS A 160 2.48 18.80 -21.75
N LEU A 161 3.15 17.74 -22.19
CA LEU A 161 4.59 17.76 -22.49
C LEU A 161 4.87 18.64 -23.70
N VAL A 162 5.95 19.44 -23.65
CA VAL A 162 6.37 20.35 -24.71
C VAL A 162 7.85 20.18 -25.02
N GLY A 163 8.25 20.57 -26.23
CA GLY A 163 9.63 20.43 -26.69
C GLY A 163 10.06 18.99 -26.94
N GLU A 164 11.37 18.80 -27.11
CA GLU A 164 11.97 17.49 -27.39
C GLU A 164 12.23 16.73 -26.08
N ALA A 165 11.86 15.45 -26.06
CA ALA A 165 12.25 14.53 -25.02
C ALA A 165 13.71 14.11 -25.23
N LYS A 166 14.56 14.19 -24.21
CA LYS A 166 15.98 13.92 -24.33
C LYS A 166 16.47 12.91 -23.30
N ASN A 167 17.16 11.87 -23.77
CA ASN A 167 17.95 11.01 -22.88
C ASN A 167 19.18 11.79 -22.40
N VAL A 168 19.21 12.14 -21.12
CA VAL A 168 20.26 13.00 -20.55
C VAL A 168 21.38 12.22 -19.89
N PHE A 169 21.12 10.97 -19.49
CA PHE A 169 22.10 10.12 -18.82
C PHE A 169 21.79 8.63 -19.03
N PRO A 170 22.76 7.80 -19.48
CA PRO A 170 22.52 6.39 -19.75
C PRO A 170 22.60 5.47 -18.52
N GLY A 171 22.86 6.02 -17.32
CA GLY A 171 23.21 5.30 -16.11
C GLY A 171 24.72 5.13 -15.93
N THR A 172 25.13 4.62 -14.76
CA THR A 172 26.53 4.43 -14.39
C THR A 172 27.12 3.08 -14.86
N GLY A 173 26.30 2.26 -15.52
CA GLY A 173 26.69 0.93 -16.00
C GLY A 173 26.57 -0.18 -14.94
N ARG A 174 25.99 0.10 -13.77
CA ARG A 174 25.72 -0.89 -12.71
C ARG A 174 24.41 -1.66 -12.95
N GLY A 175 23.66 -1.28 -13.99
CA GLY A 175 22.46 -1.95 -14.46
C GLY A 175 21.18 -1.45 -13.80
N TYR A 176 20.06 -1.61 -14.51
CA TYR A 176 18.71 -1.26 -14.02
C TYR A 176 18.60 0.17 -13.51
N THR A 177 19.04 1.15 -14.32
CA THR A 177 18.95 2.58 -13.97
C THR A 177 17.50 3.02 -13.94
N GLU A 178 16.99 3.41 -12.76
CA GLU A 178 15.59 3.74 -12.48
C GLU A 178 15.46 4.80 -11.37
N GLY A 179 14.25 5.17 -10.93
CA GLY A 179 13.99 6.07 -9.80
C GLY A 179 14.69 7.43 -9.90
N PRO A 180 14.62 8.17 -11.05
CA PRO A 180 15.38 9.40 -11.20
C PRO A 180 14.72 10.60 -10.51
N HIS A 181 15.49 11.34 -9.70
CA HIS A 181 15.12 12.65 -9.17
C HIS A 181 16.18 13.70 -9.53
N ILE A 182 15.77 14.91 -9.91
CA ILE A 182 16.66 16.03 -10.21
C ILE A 182 16.54 17.11 -9.13
N TYR A 183 17.69 17.64 -8.69
CA TYR A 183 17.77 18.74 -7.72
C TYR A 183 18.70 19.83 -8.27
N HIS A 184 18.27 21.10 -8.25
CA HIS A 184 19.10 22.23 -8.62
C HIS A 184 19.69 22.86 -7.35
N ILE A 185 20.97 22.60 -7.07
CA ILE A 185 21.65 23.04 -5.86
C ILE A 185 22.93 23.80 -6.24
N GLY A 186 22.95 25.09 -5.96
CA GLY A 186 24.05 25.96 -6.36
C GLY A 186 24.17 26.06 -7.87
N GLU A 187 25.32 25.64 -8.42
CA GLU A 187 25.58 25.71 -9.86
C GLU A 187 25.27 24.38 -10.59
N TYR A 188 24.79 23.35 -9.86
CA TYR A 188 24.65 22.00 -10.39
C TYR A 188 23.21 21.49 -10.32
N TYR A 189 22.83 20.79 -11.38
CA TYR A 189 21.72 19.84 -11.41
C TYR A 189 22.26 18.48 -10.99
N TYR A 190 21.79 17.99 -9.86
CA TYR A 190 22.10 16.66 -9.36
C TYR A 190 21.02 15.68 -9.79
N LEU A 191 21.43 14.57 -10.36
CA LEU A 191 20.57 13.46 -10.75
C LEU A 191 20.82 12.30 -9.79
N LEU A 192 19.86 11.99 -8.95
CA LEU A 192 19.82 10.85 -8.05
C LEU A 192 19.09 9.71 -8.76
N MET A 193 19.57 8.48 -8.63
CA MET A 193 18.99 7.31 -9.32
C MET A 193 19.14 6.07 -8.46
N ALA A 194 18.27 5.08 -8.72
CA ALA A 194 18.44 3.71 -8.27
C ALA A 194 19.12 2.89 -9.36
N GLU A 195 19.98 1.96 -8.97
CA GLU A 195 20.63 0.99 -9.87
C GLU A 195 20.77 -0.39 -9.19
N GLY A 196 21.13 -1.41 -9.94
CA GLY A 196 21.32 -2.78 -9.45
C GLY A 196 20.04 -3.62 -9.39
N GLY A 197 18.89 -3.01 -9.67
CA GLY A 197 17.56 -3.61 -9.54
C GLY A 197 17.09 -3.71 -8.09
N THR A 198 15.78 -3.81 -7.86
CA THR A 198 15.14 -3.68 -6.54
C THR A 198 15.35 -4.86 -5.58
N GLY A 199 16.36 -5.70 -5.84
CA GLY A 199 16.79 -6.83 -4.99
C GLY A 199 17.92 -6.49 -4.02
N TYR A 200 18.74 -7.49 -3.71
CA TYR A 200 19.84 -7.35 -2.76
C TYR A 200 21.03 -6.53 -3.28
N GLU A 201 21.16 -6.40 -4.60
CA GLU A 201 22.18 -5.56 -5.27
C GLU A 201 21.74 -4.11 -5.45
N HIS A 202 20.58 -3.74 -4.91
CA HIS A 202 20.00 -2.40 -5.05
C HIS A 202 20.92 -1.33 -4.45
N MET A 203 20.95 -0.16 -5.09
CA MET A 203 21.79 0.94 -4.67
C MET A 203 21.26 2.30 -5.12
N VAL A 204 21.75 3.35 -4.49
CA VAL A 204 21.57 4.74 -4.90
C VAL A 204 22.83 5.25 -5.55
N THR A 205 22.72 5.80 -6.74
CA THR A 205 23.83 6.46 -7.46
C THR A 205 23.49 7.92 -7.76
N MET A 206 24.52 8.74 -7.94
CA MET A 206 24.39 10.16 -8.20
C MET A 206 25.29 10.59 -9.36
N ALA A 207 24.78 11.54 -10.15
CA ALA A 207 25.53 12.29 -11.15
C ALA A 207 25.18 13.77 -11.07
N ARG A 208 25.98 14.68 -11.66
CA ARG A 208 25.65 16.11 -11.72
C ARG A 208 26.07 16.75 -13.03
N SER A 209 25.42 17.87 -13.36
CA SER A 209 25.73 18.68 -14.54
C SER A 209 25.49 20.16 -14.25
N ARG A 210 26.08 21.07 -15.02
CA ARG A 210 25.76 22.50 -15.00
C ARG A 210 24.53 22.87 -15.86
N SER A 211 23.96 21.88 -16.53
CA SER A 211 22.76 22.01 -17.34
C SER A 211 21.86 20.84 -17.12
N ILE A 212 20.55 21.06 -17.00
CA ILE A 212 19.56 19.98 -16.90
C ILE A 212 19.66 18.98 -18.09
N TRP A 213 20.16 19.44 -19.21
CA TRP A 213 20.33 18.67 -20.44
C TRP A 213 21.66 17.90 -20.53
N GLY A 214 22.48 17.94 -19.45
CA GLY A 214 23.80 17.34 -19.41
C GLY A 214 24.89 18.13 -20.15
N PRO A 215 26.08 17.54 -20.36
CA PRO A 215 26.44 16.19 -19.93
C PRO A 215 26.56 16.07 -18.40
N TYR A 216 26.10 14.95 -17.86
CA TYR A 216 26.22 14.65 -16.44
C TYR A 216 27.54 13.91 -16.16
N GLU A 217 28.27 14.30 -15.11
CA GLU A 217 29.43 13.59 -14.57
C GLU A 217 29.00 12.70 -13.41
N GLU A 218 29.43 11.44 -13.42
CA GLU A 218 29.16 10.47 -12.36
C GLU A 218 29.92 10.87 -11.07
N ASP A 219 29.29 10.67 -9.91
CA ASP A 219 29.96 10.75 -8.62
C ASP A 219 31.04 9.64 -8.52
N PRO A 220 32.33 10.01 -8.35
CA PRO A 220 33.40 9.00 -8.23
C PRO A 220 33.28 8.14 -6.98
N GLY A 221 32.43 8.52 -6.02
CA GLY A 221 32.15 7.78 -4.79
C GLY A 221 30.95 6.85 -4.87
N ASN A 222 30.29 6.71 -6.03
CA ASN A 222 29.16 5.81 -6.18
C ASN A 222 29.46 4.35 -5.78
N PRO A 223 28.47 3.62 -5.21
CA PRO A 223 27.16 4.09 -4.83
C PRO A 223 27.18 4.98 -3.59
N VAL A 224 26.25 5.94 -3.54
CA VAL A 224 26.03 6.82 -2.38
C VAL A 224 25.47 6.04 -1.20
N LEU A 225 24.52 5.12 -1.49
CA LEU A 225 23.91 4.20 -0.53
C LEU A 225 23.75 2.82 -1.17
N THR A 226 23.90 1.76 -0.39
CA THR A 226 23.59 0.37 -0.76
C THR A 226 23.47 -0.50 0.50
N SER A 227 23.27 -1.81 0.32
CA SER A 227 23.24 -2.80 1.40
C SER A 227 24.61 -3.45 1.60
N ASP A 228 24.88 -3.86 2.84
CA ASP A 228 25.97 -4.76 3.18
C ASP A 228 25.48 -6.21 3.03
N VAL A 229 25.57 -6.75 1.83
CA VAL A 229 25.04 -8.09 1.49
C VAL A 229 25.74 -9.22 2.23
N ASP A 230 26.97 -8.98 2.71
CA ASP A 230 27.74 -9.92 3.52
C ASP A 230 27.33 -9.89 4.99
N ASN A 231 26.54 -8.90 5.40
CA ASN A 231 26.05 -8.73 6.75
C ASN A 231 24.50 -8.68 6.77
N PRO A 232 23.83 -9.83 6.77
CA PRO A 232 22.38 -9.91 6.69
C PRO A 232 21.63 -9.34 7.94
N GLU A 233 22.36 -8.99 9.00
CA GLU A 233 21.79 -8.32 10.17
C GLU A 233 21.59 -6.81 9.97
N LYS A 234 22.12 -6.24 8.86
CA LYS A 234 21.86 -4.84 8.46
C LYS A 234 20.65 -4.73 7.56
N LEU A 235 20.22 -3.49 7.32
CA LEU A 235 19.17 -3.20 6.33
C LEU A 235 19.60 -3.72 4.95
N GLN A 236 18.72 -4.43 4.29
CA GLN A 236 18.94 -5.02 2.97
C GLN A 236 18.12 -4.29 1.89
N LYS A 237 18.39 -4.59 0.62
CA LYS A 237 17.69 -4.02 -0.55
C LYS A 237 17.71 -2.49 -0.59
N CYS A 238 18.71 -1.81 0.04
CA CYS A 238 18.75 -0.35 0.15
C CYS A 238 19.00 0.33 -1.20
N GLY A 239 18.04 1.07 -1.68
CA GLY A 239 18.07 1.80 -2.94
C GLY A 239 16.83 2.67 -3.11
N HIS A 240 16.53 3.13 -4.32
CA HIS A 240 15.37 3.92 -4.69
C HIS A 240 15.08 5.04 -3.67
N ALA A 241 15.80 6.15 -3.80
CA ALA A 241 15.86 7.18 -2.77
C ALA A 241 15.43 8.55 -3.28
N ASP A 242 14.95 9.37 -2.36
CA ASP A 242 14.66 10.78 -2.57
C ASP A 242 15.23 11.63 -1.44
N LEU A 243 15.46 12.93 -1.68
CA LEU A 243 16.15 13.84 -0.77
C LEU A 243 15.23 14.95 -0.26
N VAL A 244 15.39 15.28 1.01
CA VAL A 244 14.75 16.45 1.60
C VAL A 244 15.76 17.29 2.39
N CYS A 245 15.62 18.62 2.28
CA CYS A 245 16.34 19.58 3.10
C CYS A 245 15.39 20.12 4.18
N THR A 246 15.79 20.02 5.45
CA THR A 246 15.01 20.54 6.57
C THR A 246 14.99 22.06 6.57
N GLN A 247 14.09 22.67 7.34
CA GLN A 247 14.04 24.14 7.53
C GLN A 247 15.33 24.70 8.15
N ASN A 248 16.15 23.86 8.78
CA ASN A 248 17.44 24.22 9.38
C ASN A 248 18.64 23.92 8.46
N GLY A 249 18.39 23.48 7.22
CA GLY A 249 19.42 23.24 6.21
C GLY A 249 20.13 21.89 6.31
N GLU A 250 19.62 20.95 7.11
CA GLU A 250 20.13 19.60 7.19
C GLU A 250 19.50 18.72 6.11
N TRP A 251 20.27 17.79 5.55
CA TRP A 251 19.83 16.90 4.48
C TRP A 251 19.52 15.51 4.97
N TYR A 252 18.43 14.97 4.47
CA TYR A 252 17.99 13.60 4.71
C TYR A 252 17.66 12.91 3.38
N MET A 253 17.90 11.61 3.35
CA MET A 253 17.57 10.72 2.24
C MET A 253 16.59 9.68 2.75
N VAL A 254 15.37 9.66 2.22
CA VAL A 254 14.49 8.49 2.35
C VAL A 254 14.90 7.46 1.31
N HIS A 255 14.77 6.18 1.63
CA HIS A 255 15.14 5.11 0.70
C HIS A 255 14.39 3.83 1.01
N LEU A 256 14.24 2.99 0.01
CA LEU A 256 13.73 1.65 0.14
C LEU A 256 14.71 0.79 0.95
N CYS A 257 14.16 -0.12 1.78
CA CYS A 257 14.92 -1.14 2.48
C CYS A 257 14.09 -2.41 2.71
N ALA A 258 14.71 -3.47 3.18
CA ALA A 258 14.07 -4.68 3.66
C ALA A 258 14.77 -5.22 4.91
N ARG A 259 14.00 -5.98 5.72
CA ARG A 259 14.47 -6.62 6.96
C ARG A 259 14.24 -8.13 6.92
N PRO A 260 15.01 -8.91 6.14
CA PRO A 260 14.86 -10.36 6.16
C PRO A 260 15.18 -10.92 7.57
N PRO A 261 14.55 -12.03 7.98
CA PRO A 261 14.91 -12.74 9.22
C PRO A 261 16.36 -13.19 9.22
N LYS A 262 16.95 -13.34 10.41
CA LYS A 262 18.32 -13.80 10.56
C LYS A 262 18.55 -15.16 9.90
N GLY A 263 19.55 -15.22 9.02
CA GLY A 263 19.90 -16.44 8.28
C GLY A 263 18.96 -16.78 7.13
N SER A 264 18.01 -15.90 6.80
CA SER A 264 17.10 -16.02 5.66
C SER A 264 17.27 -14.82 4.71
N ARG A 265 16.90 -15.02 3.45
CA ARG A 265 16.74 -13.92 2.48
C ARG A 265 15.25 -13.64 2.19
N GLN A 266 14.34 -14.40 2.79
CA GLN A 266 12.90 -14.26 2.61
C GLN A 266 12.36 -13.14 3.49
N CYS A 267 11.54 -12.25 2.95
CA CYS A 267 11.00 -11.11 3.66
C CYS A 267 9.49 -10.97 3.42
N VAL A 268 8.69 -11.42 4.39
CA VAL A 268 7.21 -11.30 4.35
C VAL A 268 6.72 -9.85 4.44
N LEU A 269 7.55 -8.94 5.02
CA LEU A 269 7.19 -7.53 5.16
C LEU A 269 7.29 -6.75 3.83
N GLY A 270 7.88 -7.38 2.80
CA GLY A 270 8.17 -6.71 1.55
C GLY A 270 9.24 -5.63 1.70
N ARG A 271 9.13 -4.57 0.90
CA ARG A 271 10.03 -3.42 0.90
C ARG A 271 9.43 -2.29 1.74
N GLU A 272 10.26 -1.71 2.62
CA GLU A 272 9.91 -0.73 3.63
C GLU A 272 10.62 0.60 3.36
N THR A 273 10.22 1.69 4.01
CA THR A 273 10.89 2.99 3.89
C THR A 273 11.78 3.26 5.11
N ALA A 274 13.05 3.56 4.86
CA ALA A 274 14.02 4.03 5.83
C ALA A 274 14.49 5.46 5.52
N ILE A 275 15.20 6.09 6.48
CA ILE A 275 15.75 7.44 6.33
C ILE A 275 17.19 7.49 6.83
N GLN A 276 18.04 8.28 6.17
CA GLN A 276 19.43 8.50 6.58
C GLN A 276 19.76 9.99 6.57
N LYS A 277 20.50 10.46 7.56
CA LYS A 277 21.05 11.82 7.57
C LYS A 277 22.25 11.91 6.64
N MET A 278 22.27 12.96 5.82
CA MET A 278 23.24 13.16 4.75
C MET A 278 24.04 14.44 4.95
N VAL A 279 25.24 14.49 4.35
CA VAL A 279 26.12 15.65 4.34
C VAL A 279 26.78 15.82 2.98
N TRP A 280 26.91 17.07 2.52
CA TRP A 280 27.70 17.41 1.33
C TRP A 280 29.18 17.47 1.69
N ASN A 281 30.01 16.69 0.99
CA ASN A 281 31.46 16.75 1.15
C ASN A 281 32.07 18.00 0.45
N LYS A 282 33.36 18.21 0.58
CA LYS A 282 34.04 19.39 0.03
C LYS A 282 34.05 19.44 -1.50
N GLU A 283 33.92 18.29 -2.14
CA GLU A 283 33.85 18.14 -3.58
C GLU A 283 32.42 18.34 -4.12
N GLY A 284 31.43 18.58 -3.23
CA GLY A 284 30.03 18.81 -3.57
C GLY A 284 29.29 17.52 -3.90
N TRP A 285 29.63 16.41 -3.25
CA TRP A 285 28.92 15.14 -3.37
C TRP A 285 28.29 14.73 -2.04
N LEU A 286 27.12 14.09 -2.11
CA LEU A 286 26.34 13.67 -0.93
C LEU A 286 26.90 12.39 -0.31
N ARG A 287 26.96 12.34 1.03
CA ARG A 287 27.46 11.18 1.80
C ARG A 287 26.62 10.97 3.06
N LEU A 288 26.63 9.74 3.56
CA LEU A 288 26.08 9.44 4.89
C LEU A 288 26.88 10.17 5.98
N VAL A 289 26.20 10.78 6.96
CA VAL A 289 26.86 11.45 8.09
C VAL A 289 27.70 10.47 8.91
N CYS A 290 27.22 9.22 9.08
CA CYS A 290 27.97 8.15 9.77
C CYS A 290 29.18 7.63 9.01
N GLY A 291 29.38 8.07 7.76
CA GLY A 291 30.42 7.55 6.85
C GLY A 291 30.03 6.21 6.21
N GLY A 292 30.85 5.78 5.25
CA GLY A 292 30.56 4.58 4.46
C GLY A 292 29.43 4.79 3.45
N ARG A 293 28.72 3.68 3.12
CA ARG A 293 27.66 3.66 2.12
C ARG A 293 26.51 2.71 2.45
N PHE A 294 26.52 2.09 3.63
CA PHE A 294 25.51 1.10 4.01
C PHE A 294 24.40 1.71 4.84
N GLY A 295 23.14 1.36 4.52
CA GLY A 295 21.97 1.79 5.30
C GLY A 295 22.07 1.39 6.77
N GLN A 296 21.74 2.31 7.67
CA GLN A 296 21.85 2.14 9.13
C GLN A 296 20.48 1.95 9.76
N TRP A 297 20.44 1.18 10.85
CA TRP A 297 19.25 0.99 11.70
C TRP A 297 18.81 2.27 12.41
N GLU A 298 19.76 3.17 12.64
CA GLU A 298 19.52 4.42 13.36
C GLU A 298 20.17 5.58 12.64
N THR A 299 19.54 6.74 12.67
CA THR A 299 20.12 7.99 12.20
C THR A 299 19.82 9.12 13.17
N GLU A 300 20.60 10.19 13.10
CA GLU A 300 20.39 11.37 13.95
C GLU A 300 19.08 12.08 13.59
N GLU A 301 18.38 12.57 14.62
CA GLU A 301 17.22 13.46 14.46
C GLU A 301 17.65 14.83 13.91
N PRO A 302 16.75 15.55 13.23
CA PRO A 302 17.03 16.92 12.79
C PRO A 302 17.18 17.85 13.98
N ALA A 303 18.26 18.64 13.99
CA ALA A 303 18.57 19.54 15.08
C ALA A 303 17.56 20.70 15.16
N GLY A 304 17.07 20.99 16.37
CA GLY A 304 16.17 22.12 16.65
C GLY A 304 14.76 21.96 16.09
N ILE A 305 14.39 20.78 15.63
CA ILE A 305 13.00 20.42 15.29
C ILE A 305 12.41 19.70 16.51
N PRO A 306 11.32 20.21 17.12
CA PRO A 306 10.69 19.53 18.25
C PRO A 306 10.02 18.23 17.82
N GLU A 307 10.03 17.23 18.70
CA GLU A 307 9.27 15.99 18.53
C GLU A 307 7.78 16.29 18.41
N CYS A 308 7.14 15.70 17.41
CA CYS A 308 5.73 15.87 17.13
C CYS A 308 5.04 14.51 17.05
N LEU A 309 4.37 14.10 18.14
CA LEU A 309 3.55 12.91 18.16
C LEU A 309 2.18 13.19 17.53
N PHE A 310 1.61 12.20 16.88
CA PHE A 310 0.23 12.20 16.40
C PHE A 310 -0.61 11.32 17.36
N PRO A 311 -1.21 11.86 18.43
CA PRO A 311 -1.90 11.06 19.44
C PRO A 311 -3.06 10.23 18.91
N GLU A 312 -3.69 10.70 17.82
CA GLU A 312 -4.78 9.99 17.15
C GLU A 312 -4.29 8.75 16.39
N GLU A 313 -2.99 8.69 16.06
CA GLU A 313 -2.35 7.57 15.36
C GLU A 313 -1.58 6.64 16.30
N GLU A 314 -1.27 7.08 17.54
CA GLU A 314 -0.52 6.27 18.49
C GLU A 314 -1.30 4.99 18.84
N GLY A 315 -0.72 3.83 18.47
CA GLY A 315 -1.32 2.51 18.69
C GLY A 315 -2.36 2.06 17.67
N LYS A 316 -2.79 2.90 16.71
CA LYS A 316 -3.78 2.49 15.68
C LYS A 316 -3.27 1.40 14.72
N ASP A 317 -1.97 1.29 14.52
CA ASP A 317 -1.40 0.19 13.72
C ASP A 317 -1.64 -1.18 14.35
N TYR A 318 -1.91 -1.19 15.65
CA TYR A 318 -2.23 -2.36 16.46
C TYR A 318 -3.48 -2.10 17.28
N GLY A 319 -4.20 -3.16 17.60
CA GLY A 319 -5.41 -3.12 18.40
C GLY A 319 -6.63 -3.63 17.66
N LYS A 320 -7.76 -3.57 18.34
CA LYS A 320 -9.06 -4.05 17.88
C LYS A 320 -9.87 -2.92 17.27
N GLU A 321 -10.39 -3.15 16.09
CA GLU A 321 -11.38 -2.29 15.44
C GLU A 321 -12.73 -2.99 15.39
N ASP A 322 -13.72 -2.43 16.07
CA ASP A 322 -15.05 -3.03 16.26
C ASP A 322 -16.07 -2.58 15.21
N PHE A 323 -15.68 -1.83 14.18
CA PHE A 323 -16.53 -1.29 13.11
C PHE A 323 -17.73 -0.47 13.58
N ASP A 324 -17.64 0.12 14.76
CA ASP A 324 -18.63 1.07 15.24
C ASP A 324 -18.62 2.34 14.39
N LEU A 325 -19.80 2.82 14.01
CA LEU A 325 -19.91 4.04 13.23
C LEU A 325 -19.50 5.24 14.08
N GLU A 326 -18.41 5.89 13.75
CA GLU A 326 -18.08 7.22 14.25
C GLU A 326 -18.91 8.27 13.48
N ILE A 327 -19.73 9.01 14.18
CA ILE A 327 -20.53 10.10 13.61
C ILE A 327 -19.92 11.40 14.08
N ALA A 328 -19.32 12.16 13.16
CA ALA A 328 -18.91 13.53 13.45
C ALA A 328 -20.15 14.41 13.65
N ASP A 329 -20.24 15.10 14.78
CA ASP A 329 -21.24 16.13 14.98
C ASP A 329 -20.98 17.34 14.06
N SER A 330 -21.96 18.23 13.95
CA SER A 330 -21.85 19.45 13.15
C SER A 330 -20.78 20.44 13.66
N ALA A 331 -20.08 20.13 14.78
CA ALA A 331 -19.02 20.88 15.38
C ALA A 331 -17.63 20.22 15.20
N GLY A 332 -17.56 19.04 14.54
CA GLY A 332 -16.31 18.32 14.28
C GLY A 332 -15.80 17.46 15.44
N ASN A 333 -16.64 17.19 16.46
CA ASN A 333 -16.29 16.24 17.50
C ASN A 333 -16.79 14.84 17.13
N ASN A 334 -15.94 13.83 17.30
CA ASN A 334 -16.35 12.43 17.09
C ASN A 334 -17.05 11.90 18.35
N GLU A 335 -18.28 11.42 18.18
CA GLU A 335 -18.99 10.65 19.21
C GLU A 335 -19.27 9.23 18.71
N THR A 336 -18.91 8.24 19.51
CA THR A 336 -19.27 6.84 19.26
C THR A 336 -20.75 6.65 19.54
N ALA A 337 -21.58 6.43 18.51
CA ALA A 337 -23.02 6.28 18.66
C ALA A 337 -23.36 4.92 19.25
N LYS A 338 -24.08 4.91 20.37
CA LYS A 338 -24.66 3.68 20.93
C LYS A 338 -25.92 3.29 20.13
N ASN A 339 -26.15 1.99 19.96
CA ASN A 339 -27.19 1.38 19.12
C ASN A 339 -28.62 1.98 19.17
N ALA A 340 -28.98 2.74 20.20
CA ALA A 340 -30.28 3.41 20.31
C ALA A 340 -30.40 4.70 19.47
N ASP A 341 -29.28 5.40 19.24
CA ASP A 341 -29.25 6.67 18.52
C ASP A 341 -29.18 6.47 17.00
N ILE A 342 -28.61 5.35 16.56
CA ILE A 342 -28.45 5.00 15.14
C ILE A 342 -29.81 4.80 14.45
N ALA A 343 -30.79 4.18 15.12
CA ALA A 343 -32.14 3.99 14.58
C ALA A 343 -32.86 5.32 14.32
N GLU A 344 -32.65 6.31 15.17
CA GLU A 344 -33.24 7.66 15.02
C GLU A 344 -32.55 8.44 13.88
N ILE A 345 -31.22 8.32 13.75
CA ILE A 345 -30.47 8.97 12.68
C ILE A 345 -30.81 8.35 11.32
N LEU A 346 -30.90 7.01 11.24
CA LEU A 346 -31.32 6.31 10.01
C LEU A 346 -32.76 6.68 9.60
N SER A 347 -33.66 6.94 10.56
CA SER A 347 -35.04 7.39 10.26
C SER A 347 -35.02 8.80 9.69
N LYS A 348 -34.27 9.73 10.26
CA LYS A 348 -34.13 11.13 9.79
C LYS A 348 -33.46 11.21 8.43
N THR A 349 -32.45 10.34 8.18
CA THR A 349 -31.79 10.26 6.87
C THR A 349 -32.75 9.71 5.79
N LYS A 350 -33.60 8.74 6.13
CA LYS A 350 -34.64 8.25 5.22
C LYS A 350 -35.69 9.30 4.89
N GLU A 351 -36.15 10.10 5.88
CA GLU A 351 -37.07 11.21 5.64
C GLU A 351 -36.43 12.27 4.73
N TYR A 352 -35.19 12.68 4.97
CA TYR A 352 -34.48 13.65 4.14
C TYR A 352 -34.24 13.15 2.69
N LEU A 353 -34.01 11.87 2.49
CA LEU A 353 -33.85 11.26 1.17
C LEU A 353 -35.18 11.12 0.43
N ASN A 354 -36.28 10.86 1.15
CA ASN A 354 -37.63 10.81 0.57
C ASN A 354 -38.13 12.19 0.15
N GLU A 355 -37.79 13.25 0.88
CA GLU A 355 -38.16 14.64 0.50
C GLU A 355 -37.39 15.13 -0.74
N LYS A 356 -36.13 14.68 -0.96
CA LYS A 356 -35.35 15.00 -2.18
C LYS A 356 -35.76 14.23 -3.43
N ASN A 357 -36.28 13.01 -3.28
CA ASN A 357 -36.73 12.19 -4.42
C ASN A 357 -38.10 12.59 -4.98
N ALA A 358 -38.77 13.60 -4.42
CA ALA A 358 -40.05 14.10 -4.90
C ALA A 358 -39.94 15.23 -5.96
N VAL A 359 -38.74 15.59 -6.41
CA VAL A 359 -38.54 16.76 -7.30
C VAL A 359 -37.68 16.42 -8.54
N ASP A 360 -37.62 15.22 -9.06
CA ASP A 360 -37.10 14.98 -10.42
C ASP A 360 -37.52 13.58 -10.93
N GLU A 361 -38.79 13.46 -11.34
CA GLU A 361 -39.22 12.39 -12.24
C GLU A 361 -39.28 12.91 -13.67
N GLU A 362 -38.15 12.99 -14.38
CA GLU A 362 -38.05 12.84 -15.84
C GLU A 362 -36.61 13.04 -16.27
N CYS A 363 -35.77 12.03 -16.20
CA CYS A 363 -34.75 11.63 -17.19
C CYS A 363 -33.82 10.55 -16.64
N ASP A 364 -33.58 9.52 -17.51
CA ASP A 364 -32.57 8.46 -17.38
C ASP A 364 -32.87 7.25 -16.48
N LYS A 365 -33.73 6.37 -17.02
CA LYS A 365 -33.65 4.94 -16.77
C LYS A 365 -32.39 4.35 -17.47
N LYS A 366 -31.25 4.46 -16.81
CA LYS A 366 -30.10 3.57 -17.01
C LYS A 366 -29.44 3.31 -15.65
N LEU A 367 -29.43 2.03 -15.28
CA LEU A 367 -28.76 1.42 -14.12
C LEU A 367 -27.65 2.29 -13.46
N SER A 368 -28.02 3.14 -12.57
CA SER A 368 -27.14 3.68 -11.55
C SER A 368 -27.63 3.17 -10.21
N MET A 369 -26.96 2.17 -9.66
CA MET A 369 -27.13 1.83 -8.25
C MET A 369 -26.81 3.08 -7.39
N PRO A 370 -27.55 3.37 -6.33
CA PRO A 370 -27.20 4.49 -5.44
C PRO A 370 -25.83 4.19 -4.82
N VAL A 371 -24.85 5.03 -5.12
CA VAL A 371 -23.53 5.02 -4.47
C VAL A 371 -23.76 5.36 -2.99
N LYS A 372 -23.76 4.37 -2.13
CA LYS A 372 -23.75 4.56 -0.68
C LYS A 372 -22.35 5.06 -0.30
N LYS A 373 -22.28 6.17 0.44
CA LYS A 373 -21.03 6.72 1.01
C LYS A 373 -20.52 5.82 2.17
N THR A 374 -20.06 4.62 1.88
CA THR A 374 -19.51 3.69 2.89
C THR A 374 -17.99 3.74 2.98
N SER A 375 -17.29 4.14 1.92
CA SER A 375 -15.82 4.21 1.87
C SER A 375 -15.21 5.24 2.82
N ALA A 376 -15.94 6.28 3.15
CA ALA A 376 -15.46 7.32 4.05
C ALA A 376 -15.42 6.89 5.54
N LEU A 377 -15.85 5.67 5.85
CA LEU A 377 -16.00 5.18 7.22
C LEU A 377 -14.95 4.14 7.63
N LEU A 378 -14.27 3.50 6.68
CA LEU A 378 -13.14 2.64 7.00
C LEU A 378 -11.86 3.47 7.17
N ASP A 379 -11.05 3.09 8.13
CA ASP A 379 -9.76 3.72 8.40
C ASP A 379 -8.85 3.71 7.16
N VAL A 380 -8.04 4.77 6.99
CA VAL A 380 -7.16 4.97 5.83
C VAL A 380 -6.13 3.85 5.63
N ARG A 381 -5.90 3.03 6.64
CA ARG A 381 -4.97 1.89 6.61
C ARG A 381 -5.56 0.65 5.93
N TYR A 382 -6.90 0.58 5.77
CA TYR A 382 -7.51 -0.51 5.01
C TYR A 382 -7.28 -0.34 3.52
N THR A 383 -7.11 -1.46 2.87
CA THR A 383 -6.84 -1.56 1.43
C THR A 383 -7.61 -2.72 0.83
N SER A 384 -7.82 -2.68 -0.47
CA SER A 384 -8.48 -3.72 -1.26
C SER A 384 -7.70 -4.00 -2.54
N LEU A 385 -8.05 -5.07 -3.27
CA LEU A 385 -7.39 -5.39 -4.53
C LEU A 385 -8.06 -4.67 -5.70
N ARG A 386 -7.30 -3.85 -6.44
CA ARG A 386 -7.58 -3.29 -7.77
C ARG A 386 -8.79 -2.38 -7.91
N GLN A 387 -9.69 -2.36 -6.92
CA GLN A 387 -10.95 -1.61 -6.99
C GLN A 387 -11.41 -1.11 -5.60
N PRO A 388 -12.26 -0.07 -5.56
CA PRO A 388 -12.86 0.39 -4.31
C PRO A 388 -13.69 -0.69 -3.63
N TYR A 389 -13.59 -0.78 -2.31
CA TYR A 389 -14.39 -1.74 -1.51
C TYR A 389 -15.86 -1.31 -1.33
N ASP A 390 -16.25 -0.10 -1.72
CA ASP A 390 -17.61 0.45 -1.53
C ASP A 390 -18.71 -0.38 -2.17
N SER A 391 -18.39 -1.04 -3.31
CA SER A 391 -19.36 -1.81 -4.08
C SER A 391 -19.77 -3.13 -3.42
N TYR A 392 -18.96 -3.62 -2.46
CA TYR A 392 -19.16 -4.91 -1.82
C TYR A 392 -19.08 -4.86 -0.28
N THR A 393 -19.00 -3.67 0.31
CA THR A 393 -18.98 -3.52 1.77
C THR A 393 -20.17 -2.73 2.29
N SER A 394 -20.52 -2.91 3.56
CA SER A 394 -21.49 -2.08 4.27
C SER A 394 -21.19 -2.07 5.78
N LEU A 395 -21.15 -0.86 6.37
CA LEU A 395 -21.09 -0.66 7.82
C LEU A 395 -22.48 -0.30 8.40
N THR A 396 -23.48 -0.09 7.54
CA THR A 396 -24.81 0.39 7.96
C THR A 396 -25.89 -0.68 7.95
N GLU A 397 -25.72 -1.77 7.20
CA GLU A 397 -26.75 -2.83 7.12
C GLU A 397 -26.81 -3.68 8.39
N ARG A 398 -25.68 -3.81 9.10
CA ARG A 398 -25.58 -4.37 10.44
C ARG A 398 -24.63 -3.49 11.26
N PRO A 399 -25.13 -2.55 12.06
CA PRO A 399 -24.28 -1.68 12.88
C PRO A 399 -23.35 -2.48 13.80
N GLY A 400 -22.08 -2.05 13.95
CA GLY A 400 -21.05 -2.75 14.70
C GLY A 400 -20.39 -3.91 13.95
N TYR A 401 -20.70 -4.09 12.66
CA TYR A 401 -20.11 -5.12 11.82
C TYR A 401 -19.71 -4.56 10.46
N LEU A 402 -18.59 -5.04 9.95
CA LEU A 402 -18.26 -4.89 8.54
C LEU A 402 -18.92 -6.04 7.76
N ARG A 403 -19.90 -5.72 6.92
CA ARG A 403 -20.49 -6.67 5.98
C ARG A 403 -19.73 -6.69 4.68
N LEU A 404 -19.33 -7.89 4.21
CA LEU A 404 -18.75 -8.12 2.89
C LEU A 404 -19.69 -8.99 2.07
N TYR A 405 -20.07 -8.50 0.88
CA TYR A 405 -20.78 -9.29 -0.12
C TYR A 405 -19.81 -10.11 -0.95
N GLY A 406 -19.99 -11.41 -1.01
CA GLY A 406 -19.14 -12.31 -1.77
C GLY A 406 -19.13 -12.01 -3.27
N GLN A 407 -17.94 -12.06 -3.85
CA GLN A 407 -17.67 -11.91 -5.26
C GLN A 407 -16.79 -13.08 -5.75
N GLU A 408 -15.84 -12.85 -6.65
CA GLU A 408 -14.95 -13.85 -7.21
C GLU A 408 -13.93 -14.39 -6.19
N SER A 409 -13.28 -15.49 -6.56
CA SER A 409 -12.23 -16.11 -5.75
C SER A 409 -10.99 -15.21 -5.61
N LEU A 410 -10.18 -15.45 -4.57
CA LEU A 410 -8.96 -14.65 -4.32
C LEU A 410 -7.92 -14.77 -5.44
N ASN A 411 -7.99 -15.80 -6.29
CA ASN A 411 -7.13 -15.92 -7.47
C ASN A 411 -7.52 -14.99 -8.63
N SER A 412 -8.60 -14.22 -8.52
CA SER A 412 -9.06 -13.32 -9.59
C SER A 412 -8.32 -11.97 -9.55
N CYS A 413 -8.05 -11.45 -10.74
CA CYS A 413 -7.59 -10.06 -10.93
C CYS A 413 -8.74 -9.06 -11.16
N TYR A 414 -10.00 -9.47 -10.97
CA TYR A 414 -11.18 -8.64 -11.26
C TYR A 414 -11.93 -8.25 -9.98
N ASN A 415 -12.95 -8.99 -9.61
CA ASN A 415 -13.88 -8.59 -8.55
C ASN A 415 -13.69 -9.44 -7.28
N VAL A 416 -12.73 -9.09 -6.46
CA VAL A 416 -12.43 -9.78 -5.20
C VAL A 416 -12.96 -8.98 -4.02
N SER A 417 -13.74 -9.62 -3.15
CA SER A 417 -14.18 -9.00 -1.88
C SER A 417 -13.18 -9.28 -0.78
N LEU A 418 -12.26 -8.36 -0.63
CA LEU A 418 -11.20 -8.35 0.39
C LEU A 418 -11.05 -6.95 0.99
N VAL A 419 -11.01 -6.87 2.30
CA VAL A 419 -10.63 -5.67 3.06
C VAL A 419 -9.45 -6.05 3.94
N ALA A 420 -8.28 -5.47 3.69
CA ALA A 420 -7.02 -5.94 4.24
C ALA A 420 -6.16 -4.82 4.85
N ARG A 421 -5.21 -5.22 5.68
CA ARG A 421 -4.14 -4.38 6.22
C ARG A 421 -2.79 -5.06 6.02
N ARG A 422 -1.75 -4.27 5.69
CA ARG A 422 -0.39 -4.80 5.51
C ARG A 422 0.19 -5.32 6.83
N GLN A 423 1.04 -6.32 6.75
CA GLN A 423 1.85 -6.76 7.87
C GLN A 423 3.00 -5.77 8.11
N GLN A 424 3.16 -5.28 9.35
CA GLN A 424 4.16 -4.26 9.70
C GLN A 424 5.24 -4.75 10.67
N ASP A 425 5.05 -5.92 11.28
CA ASP A 425 6.02 -6.54 12.17
C ASP A 425 6.16 -8.04 11.89
N ARG A 426 7.31 -8.60 12.25
CA ARG A 426 7.58 -10.04 12.13
C ARG A 426 6.81 -10.88 13.15
N TYR A 427 6.43 -10.27 14.27
CA TYR A 427 5.72 -10.90 15.38
C TYR A 427 4.37 -10.23 15.58
N VAL A 428 3.36 -10.75 14.90
CA VAL A 428 1.98 -10.28 15.02
C VAL A 428 1.02 -11.43 15.27
N GLN A 429 -0.06 -11.11 15.97
CA GLN A 429 -1.26 -11.92 16.02
C GLN A 429 -2.37 -11.13 15.35
N VAL A 430 -3.06 -11.75 14.43
CA VAL A 430 -4.20 -11.17 13.74
C VAL A 430 -5.42 -12.02 13.99
N GLU A 431 -6.53 -11.37 14.31
CA GLU A 431 -7.78 -12.04 14.67
C GLU A 431 -8.98 -11.33 14.09
N THR A 432 -9.99 -12.11 13.73
CA THR A 432 -11.31 -11.63 13.35
C THR A 432 -12.39 -12.61 13.80
N CYS A 433 -13.61 -12.10 13.98
CA CYS A 433 -14.79 -12.91 14.23
C CYS A 433 -15.73 -12.79 13.04
N VAL A 434 -16.12 -13.91 12.43
CA VAL A 434 -16.98 -13.96 11.26
C VAL A 434 -18.26 -14.72 11.52
N GLU A 435 -19.39 -14.13 11.14
CA GLU A 435 -20.68 -14.79 11.01
C GLU A 435 -21.00 -14.97 9.52
N PHE A 436 -21.13 -16.22 9.10
CA PHE A 436 -21.37 -16.59 7.72
C PHE A 436 -22.23 -17.83 7.61
N ALA A 437 -23.21 -17.83 6.72
CA ALA A 437 -24.13 -18.96 6.48
C ALA A 437 -24.03 -19.44 5.03
N PRO A 438 -22.98 -20.21 4.66
CA PRO A 438 -22.82 -20.75 3.31
C PRO A 438 -23.89 -21.83 3.04
N THR A 439 -24.32 -21.95 1.77
CA THR A 439 -25.23 -23.02 1.33
C THR A 439 -24.55 -24.06 0.43
N CYS A 440 -23.34 -23.76 -0.04
CA CYS A 440 -22.55 -24.63 -0.89
C CYS A 440 -21.05 -24.34 -0.75
N ARG A 441 -20.21 -25.16 -1.37
CA ARG A 441 -18.75 -25.03 -1.31
C ARG A 441 -18.20 -23.83 -2.10
N GLU A 442 -18.98 -23.31 -3.05
CA GLU A 442 -18.66 -22.13 -3.85
C GLU A 442 -18.88 -20.83 -3.09
N GLN A 443 -19.25 -20.90 -1.80
CA GLN A 443 -19.39 -19.80 -0.88
C GLN A 443 -18.43 -19.95 0.29
N MET A 444 -17.54 -18.96 0.49
CA MET A 444 -16.51 -18.99 1.52
C MET A 444 -16.34 -17.61 2.16
N ALA A 445 -16.11 -17.57 3.46
CA ALA A 445 -15.74 -16.33 4.15
C ALA A 445 -14.83 -16.60 5.36
N GLY A 446 -13.90 -15.68 5.63
CA GLY A 446 -12.99 -15.78 6.76
C GLY A 446 -11.77 -14.86 6.64
N LEU A 447 -10.63 -15.37 7.12
CA LEU A 447 -9.37 -14.64 7.23
C LEU A 447 -8.39 -15.07 6.13
N ALA A 448 -7.88 -14.11 5.38
CA ALA A 448 -6.82 -14.27 4.40
C ALA A 448 -5.47 -13.82 4.99
N TYR A 449 -4.41 -14.55 4.71
CA TYR A 449 -3.03 -14.14 4.88
C TYR A 449 -2.36 -14.31 3.52
N MET A 450 -2.11 -13.21 2.81
CA MET A 450 -1.78 -13.24 1.40
C MET A 450 -0.63 -12.32 1.04
N TYR A 451 0.06 -12.67 -0.04
CA TYR A 451 1.03 -11.82 -0.73
C TYR A 451 0.44 -11.29 -2.05
N ASP A 452 -0.07 -12.17 -2.90
CA ASP A 452 -0.71 -11.89 -4.17
C ASP A 452 -1.83 -12.90 -4.49
N THR A 453 -2.41 -12.86 -5.69
CA THR A 453 -3.52 -13.74 -6.09
C THR A 453 -3.10 -15.19 -6.32
N GLY A 454 -1.82 -15.47 -6.46
CA GLY A 454 -1.24 -16.82 -6.60
C GLY A 454 -0.73 -17.41 -5.27
N ASN A 455 -0.46 -16.58 -4.26
CA ASN A 455 0.31 -16.94 -3.07
C ASN A 455 -0.39 -16.46 -1.78
N PHE A 456 -1.10 -17.38 -1.12
CA PHE A 456 -1.87 -17.07 0.09
C PHE A 456 -2.22 -18.30 0.95
N TYR A 457 -2.63 -18.02 2.17
CA TYR A 457 -3.38 -18.92 3.05
C TYR A 457 -4.77 -18.35 3.31
N LEU A 458 -5.82 -19.18 3.22
CA LEU A 458 -7.19 -18.83 3.57
C LEU A 458 -7.72 -19.75 4.68
N LEU A 459 -8.16 -19.16 5.77
CA LEU A 459 -8.90 -19.84 6.82
C LEU A 459 -10.37 -19.44 6.70
N VAL A 460 -11.23 -20.33 6.17
CA VAL A 460 -12.58 -19.98 5.75
C VAL A 460 -13.65 -20.96 6.20
N LYS A 461 -14.82 -20.42 6.57
CA LYS A 461 -16.06 -21.18 6.74
C LYS A 461 -16.71 -21.41 5.37
N THR A 462 -17.17 -22.64 5.09
CA THR A 462 -17.84 -23.07 3.86
C THR A 462 -18.73 -24.28 4.10
N ARG A 463 -19.14 -24.97 3.03
CA ARG A 463 -19.83 -26.28 3.06
C ARG A 463 -19.17 -27.26 2.10
N GLU A 464 -19.57 -28.53 2.16
CA GLU A 464 -19.14 -29.58 1.22
C GLU A 464 -20.05 -29.71 0.00
N GLU A 465 -21.33 -29.33 0.12
CA GLU A 465 -22.32 -29.45 -0.93
C GLU A 465 -22.03 -28.52 -2.09
N GLU A 466 -22.19 -29.02 -3.32
CA GLU A 466 -22.07 -28.23 -4.54
C GLU A 466 -23.33 -27.38 -4.77
N PHE A 467 -23.17 -26.24 -5.42
CA PHE A 467 -24.28 -25.37 -5.80
C PHE A 467 -25.26 -26.09 -6.71
N GLY A 468 -26.55 -25.92 -6.47
CA GLY A 468 -27.61 -26.59 -7.24
C GLY A 468 -27.81 -28.07 -6.92
N SER A 469 -27.09 -28.61 -5.95
CA SER A 469 -27.30 -29.97 -5.46
C SER A 469 -28.71 -30.12 -4.89
N GLN A 470 -29.45 -31.13 -5.36
CA GLN A 470 -30.76 -31.49 -4.77
C GLN A 470 -30.64 -32.09 -3.36
N THR A 471 -29.41 -32.30 -2.90
CA THR A 471 -29.09 -32.93 -1.61
C THR A 471 -28.66 -31.93 -0.55
N LEU A 472 -28.98 -30.62 -0.72
CA LEU A 472 -28.69 -29.63 0.31
C LEU A 472 -29.36 -30.03 1.63
N ASP A 473 -28.57 -30.56 2.54
CA ASP A 473 -29.00 -30.96 3.86
C ASP A 473 -28.46 -29.99 4.91
N LEU A 474 -29.26 -29.00 5.27
CA LEU A 474 -28.90 -28.00 6.29
C LEU A 474 -28.66 -28.64 7.68
N LYS A 475 -28.94 -29.94 7.85
CA LYS A 475 -28.57 -30.69 9.08
C LYS A 475 -27.09 -31.09 9.09
N LYS A 476 -26.41 -31.08 7.94
CA LYS A 476 -24.98 -31.33 7.92
C LYS A 476 -24.24 -30.10 8.43
N PRO A 477 -23.16 -30.30 9.21
CA PRO A 477 -22.40 -29.20 9.75
C PRO A 477 -21.70 -28.40 8.64
N ALA A 478 -21.50 -27.10 8.87
CA ALA A 478 -20.58 -26.29 8.07
C ALA A 478 -19.15 -26.84 8.20
N LYS A 479 -18.27 -26.40 7.32
CA LYS A 479 -16.85 -26.79 7.31
C LYS A 479 -15.96 -25.56 7.51
N LEU A 480 -14.91 -25.77 8.26
CA LEU A 480 -13.76 -24.87 8.32
C LEU A 480 -12.64 -25.48 7.48
N ARG A 481 -12.11 -24.72 6.53
CA ARG A 481 -11.00 -25.12 5.65
C ARG A 481 -9.82 -24.19 5.85
N LEU A 482 -8.61 -24.77 5.86
CA LEU A 482 -7.35 -24.05 5.72
C LEU A 482 -6.78 -24.37 4.34
N ILE A 483 -6.86 -23.42 3.44
CA ILE A 483 -6.46 -23.52 2.04
C ILE A 483 -5.13 -22.82 1.85
N LYS A 484 -4.20 -23.44 1.12
CA LYS A 484 -2.96 -22.83 0.63
C LYS A 484 -3.05 -22.69 -0.89
N SER A 485 -2.64 -21.55 -1.42
CA SER A 485 -2.30 -21.36 -2.82
C SER A 485 -0.81 -21.05 -2.92
N ASP A 486 -0.09 -21.76 -3.77
CA ASP A 486 1.33 -21.59 -4.03
C ASP A 486 1.51 -21.58 -5.55
N HIS A 487 1.71 -20.39 -6.14
CA HIS A 487 1.73 -20.19 -7.60
C HIS A 487 0.47 -20.75 -8.30
N PHE A 488 -0.70 -20.47 -7.73
CA PHE A 488 -2.02 -20.97 -8.18
C PHE A 488 -2.24 -22.48 -8.01
N ASP A 489 -1.29 -23.22 -7.42
CA ASP A 489 -1.53 -24.60 -6.98
C ASP A 489 -2.26 -24.58 -5.63
N VAL A 490 -3.53 -24.99 -5.65
CA VAL A 490 -4.46 -24.82 -4.52
C VAL A 490 -4.71 -26.17 -3.84
N GLU A 491 -4.43 -26.25 -2.55
CA GLU A 491 -4.63 -27.45 -1.73
C GLU A 491 -5.19 -27.14 -0.34
N ASP A 492 -5.86 -28.11 0.27
CA ASP A 492 -6.17 -28.07 1.70
C ASP A 492 -4.94 -28.45 2.51
N VAL A 493 -4.49 -27.57 3.44
CA VAL A 493 -3.35 -27.84 4.33
C VAL A 493 -3.64 -28.97 5.30
N ILE A 494 -4.90 -29.05 5.73
CA ILE A 494 -5.42 -30.10 6.63
C ILE A 494 -6.82 -30.54 6.15
N PRO A 495 -7.29 -31.74 6.53
CA PRO A 495 -8.67 -32.13 6.26
C PRO A 495 -9.68 -31.12 6.84
N ALA A 496 -10.74 -30.83 6.11
CA ALA A 496 -11.78 -29.89 6.53
C ALA A 496 -12.44 -30.32 7.86
N ILE A 497 -12.61 -29.37 8.76
CA ILE A 497 -13.15 -29.60 10.11
C ILE A 497 -14.64 -29.27 10.13
N SER A 498 -15.46 -30.14 10.75
CA SER A 498 -16.87 -29.87 10.97
C SER A 498 -17.06 -28.84 12.10
N ILE A 499 -17.81 -27.80 11.82
CA ILE A 499 -18.17 -26.74 12.77
C ILE A 499 -19.69 -26.51 12.77
N PRO A 500 -20.29 -25.88 13.79
CA PRO A 500 -21.70 -25.52 13.80
C PRO A 500 -22.11 -24.68 12.57
N GLU A 501 -23.33 -24.91 12.08
CA GLU A 501 -23.92 -24.13 11.00
C GLU A 501 -24.07 -22.66 11.38
N GLU A 502 -24.65 -22.43 12.56
CA GLU A 502 -24.94 -21.10 13.10
C GLU A 502 -23.87 -20.67 14.12
N GLY A 503 -23.81 -19.38 14.35
CA GLY A 503 -22.92 -18.76 15.32
C GLY A 503 -21.60 -18.23 14.72
N PRO A 504 -20.91 -17.42 15.52
CA PRO A 504 -19.63 -16.82 15.14
C PRO A 504 -18.52 -17.86 15.09
N VAL A 505 -17.53 -17.62 14.24
CA VAL A 505 -16.26 -18.33 14.21
C VAL A 505 -15.14 -17.32 14.36
N TYR A 506 -14.29 -17.53 15.36
CA TYR A 506 -13.12 -16.71 15.62
C TYR A 506 -11.92 -17.33 14.93
N LEU A 507 -11.23 -16.54 14.12
CA LEU A 507 -10.13 -16.96 13.27
C LEU A 507 -8.88 -16.18 13.65
N ARG A 508 -7.76 -16.88 13.86
CA ARG A 508 -6.52 -16.26 14.32
C ARG A 508 -5.32 -16.80 13.56
N VAL A 509 -4.41 -15.88 13.22
CA VAL A 509 -3.08 -16.17 12.68
C VAL A 509 -2.05 -15.51 13.61
N THR A 510 -1.02 -16.26 14.02
CA THR A 510 0.09 -15.74 14.83
C THR A 510 1.40 -16.07 14.16
N THR A 511 2.16 -15.04 13.76
CA THR A 511 3.48 -15.23 13.15
C THR A 511 4.53 -15.59 14.22
N THR A 512 5.41 -16.50 13.88
CA THR A 512 6.46 -17.08 14.76
C THR A 512 7.81 -17.09 14.06
N GLN A 513 8.88 -17.38 14.79
CA GLN A 513 10.24 -17.56 14.26
C GLN A 513 10.68 -16.40 13.34
N GLU A 514 10.56 -15.16 13.82
CA GLU A 514 10.88 -13.94 13.06
C GLU A 514 10.02 -13.77 11.78
N GLY A 515 8.81 -14.30 11.76
CA GLY A 515 7.88 -14.26 10.64
C GLY A 515 8.10 -15.35 9.59
N LEU A 516 8.99 -16.32 9.83
CA LEU A 516 9.23 -17.45 8.91
C LEU A 516 8.10 -18.49 8.92
N TYR A 517 7.30 -18.52 9.98
CA TYR A 517 6.16 -19.41 10.14
C TYR A 517 4.96 -18.65 10.68
N ALA A 518 3.78 -19.22 10.47
CA ALA A 518 2.52 -18.75 11.04
C ALA A 518 1.73 -19.93 11.63
N LYS A 519 1.28 -19.77 12.86
CA LYS A 519 0.33 -20.67 13.51
C LYS A 519 -1.08 -20.21 13.24
N ILE A 520 -1.93 -21.13 12.86
CA ILE A 520 -3.32 -20.92 12.48
C ILE A 520 -4.24 -21.52 13.52
N PHE A 521 -5.20 -20.73 14.01
CA PHE A 521 -6.11 -21.15 15.07
C PHE A 521 -7.56 -20.79 14.72
N TYR A 522 -8.50 -21.52 15.34
CA TYR A 522 -9.90 -21.14 15.40
C TYR A 522 -10.49 -21.31 16.79
N SER A 523 -11.58 -20.62 17.07
CA SER A 523 -12.41 -20.80 18.25
C SER A 523 -13.89 -20.66 17.90
N LEU A 524 -14.77 -21.28 18.68
CA LEU A 524 -16.23 -21.15 18.56
C LEU A 524 -16.85 -20.29 19.68
N ASP A 525 -16.05 -19.88 20.66
CA ASP A 525 -16.48 -19.07 21.80
C ASP A 525 -15.62 -17.84 22.07
N GLY A 526 -14.59 -17.62 21.22
CA GLY A 526 -13.63 -16.52 21.34
C GLY A 526 -12.67 -16.62 22.53
N LYS A 527 -12.61 -17.79 23.20
CA LYS A 527 -11.77 -18.02 24.40
C LYS A 527 -10.86 -19.20 24.23
N ASP A 528 -11.43 -20.36 23.87
CA ASP A 528 -10.71 -21.61 23.72
C ASP A 528 -10.28 -21.79 22.27
N TYR A 529 -9.04 -21.39 21.94
CA TYR A 529 -8.47 -21.49 20.61
C TYR A 529 -7.81 -22.83 20.38
N GLN A 530 -8.16 -23.48 19.28
CA GLN A 530 -7.57 -24.72 18.81
C GLN A 530 -6.58 -24.43 17.68
N GLU A 531 -5.33 -24.88 17.84
CA GLU A 531 -4.32 -24.81 16.79
C GLU A 531 -4.67 -25.82 15.68
N LEU A 532 -4.70 -25.36 14.43
CA LEU A 532 -4.98 -26.17 13.25
C LEU A 532 -3.69 -26.66 12.60
N ALA A 533 -2.75 -25.74 12.40
CA ALA A 533 -1.48 -25.99 11.75
C ALA A 533 -0.47 -24.88 12.05
N GLU A 534 0.81 -25.21 11.89
CA GLU A 534 1.89 -24.25 11.68
C GLU A 534 2.33 -24.34 10.21
N VAL A 535 2.35 -23.22 9.49
CA VAL A 535 2.65 -23.15 8.06
C VAL A 535 3.85 -22.25 7.79
N PRO A 536 4.71 -22.57 6.80
CA PRO A 536 5.79 -21.68 6.41
C PRO A 536 5.26 -20.46 5.67
N THR A 537 5.88 -19.29 5.87
CA THR A 537 5.48 -18.03 5.22
C THR A 537 6.27 -17.71 3.95
N ASN A 538 7.14 -18.61 3.50
CA ASN A 538 8.00 -18.40 2.33
C ASN A 538 7.21 -18.04 1.06
N ILE A 539 6.03 -18.61 0.86
CA ILE A 539 5.17 -18.29 -0.29
C ILE A 539 4.65 -16.84 -0.27
N LEU A 540 4.78 -16.15 0.86
CA LEU A 540 4.32 -14.77 1.06
C LEU A 540 5.49 -13.77 1.01
N THR A 541 6.48 -14.03 0.16
CA THR A 541 7.70 -13.22 0.05
C THR A 541 8.05 -12.90 -1.41
N ASP A 542 8.72 -11.76 -1.65
CA ASP A 542 9.19 -11.36 -2.97
C ASP A 542 10.03 -12.48 -3.62
N GLU A 543 10.87 -13.14 -2.82
CA GLU A 543 11.83 -14.14 -3.28
C GLU A 543 11.17 -15.42 -3.79
N GLN A 544 9.94 -15.72 -3.37
CA GLN A 544 9.22 -16.91 -3.79
C GLN A 544 8.16 -16.59 -4.86
N SER A 545 7.48 -15.45 -4.73
CA SER A 545 6.35 -15.10 -5.60
C SER A 545 6.77 -14.30 -6.84
N ASP A 546 8.03 -13.91 -6.97
CA ASP A 546 8.54 -13.02 -8.05
C ASP A 546 7.76 -11.69 -8.11
N GLY A 547 7.33 -11.21 -6.95
CA GLY A 547 6.53 -10.00 -6.79
C GLY A 547 7.29 -8.83 -6.17
N PHE A 548 6.58 -7.72 -5.96
CA PHE A 548 7.15 -6.46 -5.46
C PHE A 548 6.37 -5.89 -4.27
N THR A 549 5.43 -6.64 -3.68
CA THR A 549 4.55 -6.18 -2.62
C THR A 549 5.03 -6.63 -1.23
N GLY A 550 4.14 -6.98 -0.34
CA GLY A 550 4.39 -7.52 0.98
C GLY A 550 3.13 -8.19 1.52
N ALA A 551 3.26 -9.01 2.54
CA ALA A 551 2.14 -9.76 3.07
C ALA A 551 1.07 -8.87 3.72
N HIS A 552 -0.19 -9.26 3.53
CA HIS A 552 -1.38 -8.62 4.07
C HIS A 552 -2.26 -9.63 4.79
N PHE A 553 -2.95 -9.16 5.81
CA PHE A 553 -4.05 -9.88 6.45
C PHE A 553 -5.37 -9.22 6.10
N GLY A 554 -6.41 -10.01 5.76
CA GLY A 554 -7.67 -9.44 5.34
C GLY A 554 -8.90 -10.27 5.65
N MET A 555 -10.03 -9.59 5.81
CA MET A 555 -11.36 -10.17 5.84
C MET A 555 -11.79 -10.44 4.41
N TYR A 556 -12.21 -11.65 4.14
CA TYR A 556 -12.50 -12.14 2.80
C TYR A 556 -13.88 -12.78 2.71
N CYS A 557 -14.58 -12.53 1.61
CA CYS A 557 -15.85 -13.18 1.28
C CYS A 557 -15.93 -13.50 -0.21
N HIS A 558 -16.34 -14.73 -0.55
CA HIS A 558 -16.43 -15.23 -1.91
C HIS A 558 -17.79 -15.91 -2.13
N ASP A 559 -18.41 -15.63 -3.28
CA ASP A 559 -19.65 -16.26 -3.74
C ASP A 559 -19.68 -16.39 -5.26
N MET A 560 -19.37 -17.57 -5.77
CA MET A 560 -19.38 -17.87 -7.19
C MET A 560 -20.76 -18.29 -7.72
N THR A 561 -21.78 -18.27 -6.86
CA THR A 561 -23.15 -18.68 -7.25
C THR A 561 -23.97 -17.55 -7.83
N GLY A 562 -23.54 -16.30 -7.64
CA GLY A 562 -24.23 -15.10 -8.10
C GLY A 562 -25.41 -14.65 -7.22
N VAL A 563 -25.65 -15.32 -6.06
CA VAL A 563 -26.72 -14.90 -5.14
C VAL A 563 -26.27 -13.79 -4.18
N ARG A 564 -25.01 -13.36 -4.27
CA ARG A 564 -24.43 -12.33 -3.42
C ARG A 564 -24.54 -12.65 -1.93
N ARG A 565 -24.14 -13.86 -1.55
CA ARG A 565 -24.03 -14.25 -0.13
C ARG A 565 -23.07 -13.27 0.57
N TYR A 566 -23.37 -12.90 1.78
CA TYR A 566 -22.56 -11.96 2.56
C TYR A 566 -22.04 -12.62 3.85
N ALA A 567 -20.96 -12.09 4.35
CA ALA A 567 -20.40 -12.38 5.67
C ALA A 567 -20.36 -11.09 6.50
N ASP A 568 -20.62 -11.21 7.79
CA ASP A 568 -20.53 -10.13 8.76
C ASP A 568 -19.31 -10.35 9.66
N PHE A 569 -18.42 -9.38 9.71
CA PHE A 569 -17.23 -9.39 10.55
C PHE A 569 -17.45 -8.44 11.74
N ASP A 570 -17.38 -8.98 12.96
CA ASP A 570 -17.61 -8.23 14.20
C ASP A 570 -16.45 -7.27 14.49
N TYR A 571 -15.22 -7.72 14.24
CA TYR A 571 -14.01 -6.93 14.43
C TYR A 571 -12.85 -7.45 13.59
N PHE A 572 -11.81 -6.60 13.50
CA PHE A 572 -10.50 -6.98 13.00
C PHE A 572 -9.42 -6.47 13.97
N GLU A 573 -8.60 -7.36 14.49
CA GLU A 573 -7.58 -7.02 15.48
C GLU A 573 -6.19 -7.43 15.00
N ILE A 574 -5.22 -6.52 15.15
CA ILE A 574 -3.79 -6.82 14.99
C ILE A 574 -3.10 -6.48 16.30
N VAL A 575 -2.37 -7.46 16.87
CA VAL A 575 -1.60 -7.28 18.11
C VAL A 575 -0.14 -7.61 17.84
N LYS A 576 0.75 -6.73 18.25
CA LYS A 576 2.19 -7.02 18.25
C LYS A 576 2.49 -8.03 19.35
N THR A 577 3.04 -9.18 18.96
CA THR A 577 3.45 -10.21 19.91
C THR A 577 4.92 -10.02 20.30
N ARG A 578 5.33 -10.59 21.41
CA ARG A 578 6.73 -10.56 21.83
C ARG A 578 7.49 -11.68 21.15
N LYS A 579 8.77 -11.46 20.91
CA LYS A 579 9.70 -12.51 20.50
C LYS A 579 9.58 -13.68 21.49
N GLU A 580 9.34 -14.88 20.98
CA GLU A 580 9.43 -16.10 21.80
C GLU A 580 10.87 -16.18 22.35
N GLN A 581 11.00 -16.33 23.69
CA GLN A 581 12.28 -16.40 24.39
C GLN A 581 12.96 -17.74 24.15
#